data_3c78883b9fa265982941f56f335b42e1
#
_entry.id   3c78883b9fa265982941f56f335b42e1
#
_cell.length_a   1.000
_cell.length_b   1.000
_cell.length_c   1.000
_cell.angle_alpha   90.00
_cell.angle_beta   90.00
_cell.angle_gamma   90.00
#
_symmetry.space_group_name_H-M   'P 1'
#
loop_
_entity.id
_entity.type
_entity.pdbx_description
1 polymer ?
#
loop_
_entity_poly.entity_id
_entity_poly.type
_entity_poly.pdbx_seq_one_letter_code
_entity_poly.pdbx_strand_id
1 'polypeptide(L)'
;ADPFTTADKLLRELNETEKPTFTLLDFHAQATSEKLALGYYLDGRISAMWGTHTHVPTADERVMPKGTGYITDLGMTGAIESVLGIPPEQSIESFLGGLAGRYRFADGPCKAQGCIFTLDSDTGLCTAVERVDIR
;
A
#
# COMPACT_ATOMS: atom_id res chain seq x y z
N ALA A 1 -13.33 1.89 13.80
CA ALA A 1 -14.12 0.80 13.22
C ALA A 1 -13.16 -0.36 12.93
N ASP A 2 -13.61 -1.58 13.09
CA ASP A 2 -12.85 -2.78 12.75
C ASP A 2 -12.74 -2.90 11.21
N PRO A 3 -11.54 -3.00 10.63
CA PRO A 3 -11.36 -3.04 9.19
C PRO A 3 -11.97 -4.28 8.53
N PHE A 4 -12.02 -5.43 9.22
CA PHE A 4 -12.54 -6.68 8.67
C PHE A 4 -14.05 -6.61 8.45
N THR A 5 -14.80 -6.21 9.49
CA THR A 5 -16.25 -6.04 9.38
C THR A 5 -16.64 -4.88 8.48
N THR A 6 -15.82 -3.83 8.40
CA THR A 6 -16.03 -2.72 7.48
C THR A 6 -15.85 -3.16 6.03
N ALA A 7 -14.79 -3.94 5.73
CA ALA A 7 -14.57 -4.50 4.39
C ALA A 7 -15.74 -5.42 3.98
N ASP A 8 -16.21 -6.28 4.87
CA ASP A 8 -17.38 -7.16 4.59
C ASP A 8 -18.62 -6.36 4.21
N LYS A 9 -18.89 -5.29 4.96
CA LYS A 9 -20.05 -4.43 4.69
C LYS A 9 -19.92 -3.76 3.32
N LEU A 10 -18.77 -3.14 3.03
CA LEU A 10 -18.53 -2.45 1.77
C LEU A 10 -18.57 -3.39 0.56
N LEU A 11 -17.96 -4.58 0.67
CA LEU A 11 -18.00 -5.57 -0.41
C LEU A 11 -19.43 -6.09 -0.67
N ARG A 12 -20.23 -6.26 0.37
CA ARG A 12 -21.65 -6.64 0.21
C ARG A 12 -22.42 -5.55 -0.53
N GLU A 13 -22.30 -4.30 -0.10
CA GLU A 13 -22.94 -3.15 -0.75
C GLU A 13 -22.52 -3.02 -2.22
N LEU A 14 -21.22 -3.10 -2.51
CA LEU A 14 -20.70 -3.05 -3.89
C LEU A 14 -21.25 -4.17 -4.77
N ASN A 15 -21.28 -5.38 -4.26
CA ASN A 15 -21.79 -6.54 -5.03
C ASN A 15 -23.29 -6.49 -5.27
N GLU A 16 -24.07 -5.86 -4.38
CA GLU A 16 -25.50 -5.70 -4.53
C GLU A 16 -25.88 -4.55 -5.49
N THR A 17 -25.11 -3.45 -5.49
CA THR A 17 -25.44 -2.22 -6.21
C THR A 17 -24.70 -2.09 -7.54
N GLU A 18 -23.36 -2.19 -7.53
CA GLU A 18 -22.50 -1.83 -8.66
C GLU A 18 -21.96 -3.03 -9.45
N LYS A 19 -21.77 -4.18 -8.79
CA LYS A 19 -21.19 -5.41 -9.37
C LYS A 19 -19.92 -5.14 -10.18
N PRO A 20 -18.88 -4.52 -9.59
CA PRO A 20 -17.68 -4.14 -10.31
C PRO A 20 -16.93 -5.36 -10.83
N THR A 21 -16.31 -5.24 -12.01
CA THR A 21 -15.41 -6.27 -12.54
C THR A 21 -14.18 -6.42 -11.69
N PHE A 22 -13.65 -5.30 -11.17
CA PHE A 22 -12.47 -5.28 -10.30
C PHE A 22 -12.77 -4.52 -9.02
N THR A 23 -12.30 -5.06 -7.91
CA THR A 23 -12.31 -4.39 -6.60
C THR A 23 -10.89 -4.26 -6.09
N LEU A 24 -10.49 -3.04 -5.78
CA LEU A 24 -9.15 -2.70 -5.29
C LEU A 24 -9.25 -2.12 -3.88
N LEU A 25 -8.31 -2.47 -3.01
CA LEU A 25 -8.25 -1.96 -1.64
C LEU A 25 -6.91 -1.27 -1.38
N ASP A 26 -6.94 0.03 -1.12
CA ASP A 26 -5.85 0.78 -0.49
C ASP A 26 -6.06 0.76 1.02
N PHE A 27 -5.10 0.16 1.75
CA PHE A 27 -5.20 0.00 3.19
C PHE A 27 -4.05 0.67 3.93
N HIS A 28 -4.33 1.84 4.50
CA HIS A 28 -3.37 2.56 5.32
C HIS A 28 -3.41 2.05 6.76
N ALA A 29 -2.37 1.33 7.16
CA ALA A 29 -2.23 0.79 8.52
C ALA A 29 -0.76 0.73 8.94
N GLN A 30 -0.50 0.91 10.23
CA GLN A 30 0.85 0.85 10.78
C GLN A 30 1.37 -0.58 10.89
N ALA A 31 0.55 -1.51 11.34
CA ALA A 31 0.99 -2.88 11.63
C ALA A 31 1.01 -3.77 10.38
N THR A 32 2.17 -4.35 10.06
CA THR A 32 2.34 -5.33 8.99
C THR A 32 1.40 -6.54 9.15
N SER A 33 1.25 -7.03 10.40
CA SER A 33 0.37 -8.16 10.70
C SER A 33 -1.10 -7.88 10.39
N GLU A 34 -1.57 -6.66 10.63
CA GLU A 34 -2.93 -6.24 10.30
C GLU A 34 -3.15 -6.22 8.78
N LYS A 35 -2.18 -5.66 8.02
CA LYS A 35 -2.22 -5.66 6.55
C LYS A 35 -2.28 -7.08 5.99
N LEU A 36 -1.38 -7.96 6.43
CA LEU A 36 -1.33 -9.35 5.99
C LEU A 36 -2.60 -10.13 6.37
N ALA A 37 -3.08 -9.97 7.60
CA ALA A 37 -4.29 -10.65 8.06
C ALA A 37 -5.52 -10.23 7.23
N LEU A 38 -5.67 -8.94 6.95
CA LEU A 38 -6.75 -8.45 6.10
C LEU A 38 -6.61 -8.95 4.66
N GLY A 39 -5.37 -8.99 4.12
CA GLY A 39 -5.08 -9.58 2.81
C GLY A 39 -5.54 -11.03 2.70
N TYR A 40 -5.17 -11.88 3.66
CA TYR A 40 -5.64 -13.28 3.70
C TYR A 40 -7.16 -13.40 3.89
N TYR A 41 -7.74 -12.53 4.69
CA TYR A 41 -9.18 -12.50 4.91
C TYR A 41 -9.99 -12.18 3.64
N LEU A 42 -9.44 -11.31 2.81
CA LEU A 42 -10.05 -10.87 1.55
C LEU A 42 -9.59 -11.66 0.32
N ASP A 43 -8.65 -12.61 0.49
CA ASP A 43 -8.08 -13.37 -0.60
C ASP A 43 -9.15 -14.12 -1.42
N GLY A 44 -9.18 -13.87 -2.72
CA GLY A 44 -10.18 -14.38 -3.67
C GLY A 44 -11.52 -13.62 -3.66
N ARG A 45 -11.65 -12.58 -2.84
CA ARG A 45 -12.88 -11.75 -2.74
C ARG A 45 -12.71 -10.36 -3.36
N ILE A 46 -11.46 -9.96 -3.59
CA ILE A 46 -11.06 -8.70 -4.24
C ILE A 46 -9.93 -8.98 -5.24
N SER A 47 -9.76 -8.07 -6.19
CA SER A 47 -8.75 -8.21 -7.26
C SER A 47 -7.33 -7.94 -6.75
N ALA A 48 -7.14 -6.87 -5.99
CA ALA A 48 -5.85 -6.52 -5.41
C ALA A 48 -6.00 -5.69 -4.14
N MET A 49 -4.98 -5.81 -3.27
CA MET A 49 -4.81 -5.01 -2.06
C MET A 49 -3.36 -4.57 -1.92
N TRP A 50 -3.17 -3.33 -1.51
CA TRP A 50 -1.86 -2.82 -1.14
C TRP A 50 -1.92 -2.02 0.16
N GLY A 51 -0.82 -2.08 0.89
CA GLY A 51 -0.65 -1.28 2.09
C GLY A 51 0.13 -0.01 1.81
N THR A 52 -0.03 0.95 2.71
CA THR A 52 0.71 2.21 2.77
C THR A 52 1.06 2.52 4.22
N HIS A 53 1.88 3.48 4.49
CA HIS A 53 2.27 4.03 5.78
C HIS A 53 3.79 4.13 5.98
N THR A 54 4.56 3.08 5.64
CA THR A 54 5.98 3.04 6.02
C THR A 54 6.86 3.93 5.16
N HIS A 55 6.39 4.33 3.98
CA HIS A 55 7.14 5.04 2.94
C HIS A 55 8.32 4.24 2.36
N VAL A 56 8.43 2.97 2.72
CA VAL A 56 9.46 2.04 2.24
C VAL A 56 8.77 0.84 1.58
N PRO A 57 9.07 0.52 0.31
CA PRO A 57 8.42 -0.59 -0.37
C PRO A 57 8.86 -1.92 0.24
N THR A 58 7.91 -2.79 0.51
CA THR A 58 8.21 -4.15 0.94
C THR A 58 8.52 -5.05 -0.25
N ALA A 59 9.14 -6.21 0.00
CA ALA A 59 9.57 -7.16 -1.02
C ALA A 59 8.71 -8.43 -1.01
N ASP A 60 7.42 -8.27 -0.72
CA ASP A 60 6.46 -9.36 -0.55
C ASP A 60 5.34 -9.34 -1.59
N GLU A 61 5.57 -8.63 -2.72
CA GLU A 61 4.64 -8.60 -3.84
C GLU A 61 4.33 -10.01 -4.35
N ARG A 62 3.05 -10.33 -4.48
CA ARG A 62 2.63 -11.67 -4.91
C ARG A 62 1.16 -11.73 -5.32
N VAL A 63 0.80 -12.77 -6.03
CA VAL A 63 -0.58 -13.26 -6.11
C VAL A 63 -0.80 -14.21 -4.93
N MET A 64 -1.81 -13.94 -4.12
CA MET A 64 -2.18 -14.78 -2.98
C MET A 64 -2.85 -16.08 -3.44
N PRO A 65 -2.96 -17.12 -2.57
CA PRO A 65 -3.41 -18.46 -2.97
C PRO A 65 -4.78 -18.54 -3.67
N LYS A 66 -5.68 -17.59 -3.40
CA LYS A 66 -7.01 -17.54 -4.02
C LYS A 66 -7.14 -16.47 -5.11
N GLY A 67 -6.02 -15.81 -5.50
CA GLY A 67 -5.95 -14.94 -6.66
C GLY A 67 -6.02 -13.44 -6.38
N THR A 68 -5.96 -12.98 -5.14
CA THR A 68 -5.82 -11.55 -4.85
C THR A 68 -4.36 -11.11 -5.01
N GLY A 69 -4.10 -10.05 -5.77
CA GLY A 69 -2.79 -9.40 -5.82
C GLY A 69 -2.50 -8.67 -4.50
N TYR A 70 -1.26 -8.78 -3.98
CA TYR A 70 -0.93 -8.23 -2.67
C TYR A 70 0.50 -7.67 -2.60
N ILE A 71 0.65 -6.55 -1.89
CA ILE A 71 1.93 -6.05 -1.37
C ILE A 71 1.67 -5.32 -0.03
N THR A 72 2.56 -5.51 0.94
CA THR A 72 2.41 -4.90 2.28
C THR A 72 2.56 -3.39 2.29
N ASP A 73 3.50 -2.83 1.51
CA ASP A 73 3.66 -1.37 1.39
C ASP A 73 4.22 -0.98 0.02
N LEU A 74 3.60 0.00 -0.61
CA LEU A 74 4.01 0.49 -1.94
C LEU A 74 5.29 1.32 -1.91
N GLY A 75 5.69 1.84 -0.76
CA GLY A 75 6.74 2.84 -0.66
C GLY A 75 6.22 4.27 -0.84
N MET A 76 7.05 5.14 -1.41
CA MET A 76 6.70 6.55 -1.58
C MET A 76 7.17 7.11 -2.92
N THR A 77 6.52 8.19 -3.35
CA THR A 77 7.03 9.09 -4.40
C THR A 77 7.58 10.34 -3.73
N GLY A 78 8.86 10.65 -3.97
CA GLY A 78 9.53 11.79 -3.33
C GLY A 78 11.04 11.75 -3.46
N ALA A 79 11.73 12.65 -2.73
CA ALA A 79 13.18 12.79 -2.78
C ALA A 79 13.90 11.50 -2.38
N ILE A 80 14.92 11.12 -3.16
CA ILE A 80 15.74 9.92 -2.91
C ILE A 80 16.53 10.08 -1.62
N GLU A 81 17.27 11.18 -1.50
CA GLU A 81 18.11 11.52 -0.34
C GLU A 81 17.25 12.19 0.74
N SER A 82 16.45 11.37 1.44
CA SER A 82 15.54 11.85 2.49
C SER A 82 15.24 10.78 3.53
N VAL A 83 14.80 11.21 4.68
CA VAL A 83 14.16 10.34 5.68
C VAL A 83 12.66 10.44 5.50
N LEU A 84 12.08 9.51 4.72
CA LEU A 84 10.66 9.46 4.43
C LEU A 84 10.09 10.74 3.79
N GLY A 85 10.92 11.44 2.99
CA GLY A 85 10.57 12.71 2.34
C GLY A 85 10.99 13.97 3.10
N ILE A 86 11.58 13.83 4.30
CA ILE A 86 12.06 14.92 5.15
C ILE A 86 13.60 15.03 5.01
N PRO A 87 14.20 16.23 5.04
CA PRO A 87 15.66 16.39 5.05
C PRO A 87 16.30 15.58 6.18
N PRO A 88 17.38 14.81 5.92
CA PRO A 88 18.01 13.96 6.94
C PRO A 88 18.42 14.72 8.20
N GLU A 89 18.98 15.93 8.05
CA GLU A 89 19.40 16.76 9.18
C GLU A 89 18.25 17.14 10.09
N GLN A 90 17.07 17.45 9.55
CA GLN A 90 15.88 17.79 10.35
C GLN A 90 15.38 16.57 11.13
N SER A 91 15.39 15.40 10.51
CA SER A 91 15.00 14.14 11.16
C SER A 91 15.97 13.76 12.29
N ILE A 92 17.29 13.87 12.02
CA ILE A 92 18.34 13.60 13.01
C ILE A 92 18.20 14.55 14.20
N GLU A 93 18.05 15.85 13.97
CA GLU A 93 17.84 16.84 15.02
C GLU A 93 16.64 16.50 15.91
N SER A 94 15.54 16.10 15.30
CA SER A 94 14.33 15.69 16.04
C SER A 94 14.59 14.48 16.96
N PHE A 95 15.29 13.46 16.47
CA PHE A 95 15.63 12.26 17.26
C PHE A 95 16.67 12.52 18.36
N LEU A 96 17.53 13.52 18.20
CA LEU A 96 18.47 13.97 19.22
C LEU A 96 17.82 14.85 20.31
N GLY A 97 16.50 15.06 20.27
CA GLY A 97 15.76 15.85 21.25
C GLY A 97 15.75 17.35 20.96
N GLY A 98 16.11 17.75 19.75
CA GLY A 98 15.97 19.13 19.27
C GLY A 98 14.50 19.51 19.07
N LEU A 99 14.22 20.81 19.15
CA LEU A 99 12.91 21.34 18.76
C LEU A 99 12.84 21.36 17.24
N ALA A 100 12.39 20.27 16.62
CA ALA A 100 12.13 20.25 15.19
C ALA A 100 11.06 21.31 14.90
N GLY A 101 11.43 22.31 14.08
CA GLY A 101 10.48 23.27 13.51
C GLY A 101 9.46 22.56 12.61
N ARG A 102 8.68 23.33 11.86
CA ARG A 102 7.77 22.75 10.86
C ARG A 102 8.56 21.87 9.87
N TYR A 103 8.12 20.63 9.65
CA TYR A 103 8.73 19.74 8.68
C TYR A 103 8.70 20.35 7.28
N ARG A 104 9.81 20.19 6.56
CA ARG A 104 9.99 20.60 5.16
C ARG A 104 10.08 19.35 4.29
N PHE A 105 9.79 19.49 3.02
CA PHE A 105 10.12 18.45 2.05
C PHE A 105 11.61 18.48 1.74
N ALA A 106 12.20 17.31 1.54
CA ALA A 106 13.58 17.22 1.05
C ALA A 106 13.62 17.58 -0.44
N ASP A 107 14.69 18.28 -0.83
CA ASP A 107 14.96 18.66 -2.21
C ASP A 107 15.83 17.61 -2.92
N GLY A 108 15.90 17.68 -4.26
CA GLY A 108 16.80 16.89 -5.09
C GLY A 108 16.10 15.90 -6.01
N PRO A 109 16.86 14.93 -6.59
CA PRO A 109 16.30 13.90 -7.44
C PRO A 109 15.23 13.09 -6.72
N CYS A 110 14.15 12.79 -7.43
CA CYS A 110 13.01 12.07 -6.89
C CYS A 110 12.95 10.64 -7.44
N LYS A 111 12.31 9.76 -6.68
CA LYS A 111 11.90 8.41 -7.07
C LYS A 111 10.38 8.32 -7.09
N ALA A 112 9.86 7.39 -7.89
CA ALA A 112 8.47 6.96 -7.84
C ALA A 112 8.43 5.44 -7.56
N GLN A 113 7.79 5.06 -6.47
CA GLN A 113 7.62 3.67 -6.07
C GLN A 113 6.15 3.28 -6.11
N GLY A 114 5.88 2.04 -6.49
CA GLY A 114 4.53 1.52 -6.65
C GLY A 114 4.51 0.05 -7.02
N CYS A 115 3.35 -0.39 -7.52
CA CYS A 115 3.13 -1.76 -7.93
C CYS A 115 2.21 -1.82 -9.16
N ILE A 116 2.49 -2.75 -10.07
CA ILE A 116 1.62 -3.08 -11.20
C ILE A 116 0.92 -4.39 -10.86
N PHE A 117 -0.41 -4.38 -10.90
CA PHE A 117 -1.24 -5.57 -10.78
C PHE A 117 -1.84 -5.90 -12.14
N THR A 118 -1.54 -7.08 -12.67
CA THR A 118 -2.19 -7.59 -13.88
C THR A 118 -3.45 -8.34 -13.48
N LEU A 119 -4.60 -7.87 -13.95
CA LEU A 119 -5.91 -8.42 -13.58
C LEU A 119 -6.56 -9.10 -14.78
N ASP A 120 -7.19 -10.23 -14.55
CA ASP A 120 -7.97 -10.98 -15.53
C ASP A 120 -9.45 -10.52 -15.49
N SER A 121 -9.95 -10.02 -16.61
CA SER A 121 -11.34 -9.52 -16.73
C SER A 121 -12.40 -10.61 -16.63
N ASP A 122 -12.06 -11.85 -16.92
CA ASP A 122 -13.03 -12.96 -16.90
C ASP A 122 -13.28 -13.46 -15.48
N THR A 123 -12.21 -13.43 -14.65
CA THR A 123 -12.28 -13.91 -13.25
C THR A 123 -12.37 -12.79 -12.23
N GLY A 124 -11.96 -11.56 -12.60
CA GLY A 124 -11.83 -10.44 -11.67
C GLY A 124 -10.62 -10.54 -10.74
N LEU A 125 -9.75 -11.55 -10.92
CA LEU A 125 -8.62 -11.84 -10.04
C LEU A 125 -7.28 -11.38 -10.62
N CYS A 126 -6.26 -11.33 -9.78
CA CYS A 126 -4.90 -10.96 -10.16
C CYS A 126 -4.12 -12.16 -10.69
N THR A 127 -3.35 -11.95 -11.76
CA THR A 127 -2.50 -12.97 -12.39
C THR A 127 -1.01 -12.70 -12.21
N ALA A 128 -0.62 -11.43 -11.99
CA ALA A 128 0.77 -11.06 -11.72
C ALA A 128 0.84 -9.78 -10.89
N VAL A 129 1.90 -9.67 -10.09
CA VAL A 129 2.21 -8.48 -9.28
C VAL A 129 3.68 -8.14 -9.48
N GLU A 130 3.97 -6.89 -9.81
CA GLU A 130 5.33 -6.41 -10.10
C GLU A 130 5.60 -5.08 -9.42
N ARG A 131 6.70 -4.99 -8.65
CA ARG A 131 7.12 -3.72 -8.05
C ARG A 131 7.72 -2.78 -9.09
N VAL A 132 7.45 -1.49 -8.88
CA VAL A 132 8.01 -0.40 -9.67
C VAL A 132 8.86 0.48 -8.77
N ASP A 133 10.11 0.76 -9.19
CA ASP A 133 11.03 1.71 -8.55
C ASP A 133 11.72 2.51 -9.67
N ILE A 134 11.22 3.71 -9.94
CA ILE A 134 11.74 4.63 -10.96
C ILE A 134 12.56 5.71 -10.25
N ARG A 135 13.84 5.88 -10.69
CA ARG A 135 14.78 6.87 -10.14
C ARG A 135 15.32 7.77 -11.23
#